data_650487c199b851e68053d60454a8252d
#
_entry.id   650487c199b851e68053d60454a8252d
#
_cell.length_a   1.000
_cell.length_b   1.000
_cell.length_c   1.000
_cell.angle_alpha   90.00
_cell.angle_beta   90.00
_cell.angle_gamma   90.00
#
_symmetry.space_group_name_H-M   'P 1'
#
loop_
_entity.id
_entity.type
_entity.pdbx_description
1 polymer ?
#
loop_
_entity_poly.entity_id
_entity_poly.type
_entity_poly.pdbx_seq_one_letter_code
_entity_poly.pdbx_strand_id
1 'polypeptide(L)'
;VRSNRKTRTIPKAEVELEKNCLYGAKSQELFDYFKETASTLSLKTDGGINILQRQYDMISAVSDVTVLAKYLDPSLPVNINEKTPSLIYPFGLNQSQKKAVENAFSSQISIIQGPPGTGKTQTILNIIANAVRNGKTVAVVSNNNSATQNVAEKLEKYGVSFLTAFLGSLANKEQFLQAQT
;
A
#
# COMPACT_ATOMS: atom_id res chain seq x y z
N VAL A 1 -4.50 -1.07 -43.92
CA VAL A 1 -4.92 0.11 -43.14
C VAL A 1 -3.66 0.66 -42.46
N ARG A 2 -3.07 1.77 -42.99
CA ARG A 2 -1.92 2.45 -42.39
C ARG A 2 -2.42 3.28 -41.21
N SER A 3 -2.08 2.90 -40.00
CA SER A 3 -2.28 3.69 -38.79
C SER A 3 -1.39 4.93 -38.85
N ASN A 4 -2.03 6.12 -38.90
CA ASN A 4 -1.36 7.42 -38.87
C ASN A 4 -0.86 7.69 -37.44
N ARG A 5 0.24 7.02 -37.02
CA ARG A 5 0.89 7.32 -35.72
C ARG A 5 1.63 8.64 -35.85
N LYS A 6 1.11 9.69 -35.23
CA LYS A 6 1.84 10.95 -35.05
C LYS A 6 3.09 10.68 -34.22
N THR A 7 4.26 10.79 -34.82
CA THR A 7 5.54 10.72 -34.11
C THR A 7 5.77 12.04 -33.38
N ARG A 8 5.98 11.99 -32.07
CA ARG A 8 6.36 13.17 -31.27
C ARG A 8 7.84 13.02 -30.92
N THR A 9 8.63 14.02 -31.26
CA THR A 9 10.04 14.10 -30.85
C THR A 9 10.11 14.84 -29.50
N ILE A 10 10.74 14.21 -28.50
CA ILE A 10 10.92 14.77 -27.17
C ILE A 10 12.44 14.90 -26.95
N PRO A 11 12.95 16.03 -26.43
CA PRO A 11 14.36 16.20 -26.10
C PRO A 11 14.83 15.12 -25.12
N LYS A 12 16.02 14.57 -25.33
CA LYS A 12 16.58 13.49 -24.50
C LYS A 12 16.63 13.85 -23.00
N ALA A 13 16.81 15.13 -22.68
CA ALA A 13 16.82 15.64 -21.31
C ALA A 13 15.44 15.59 -20.60
N GLU A 14 14.36 15.45 -21.37
CA GLU A 14 12.99 15.37 -20.86
C GLU A 14 12.48 13.91 -20.80
N VAL A 15 13.33 12.94 -21.15
CA VAL A 15 12.97 11.52 -21.18
C VAL A 15 13.61 10.83 -19.99
N GLU A 16 12.80 10.38 -19.05
CA GLU A 16 13.19 9.50 -17.97
C GLU A 16 12.84 8.06 -18.35
N LEU A 17 13.81 7.17 -18.33
CA LEU A 17 13.62 5.75 -18.64
C LEU A 17 13.46 4.97 -17.34
N GLU A 18 12.25 4.54 -17.05
CA GLU A 18 11.99 3.60 -15.97
C GLU A 18 12.06 2.15 -16.47
N LYS A 19 12.74 1.32 -15.69
CA LYS A 19 12.75 -0.12 -15.94
C LYS A 19 11.41 -0.72 -15.51
N ASN A 20 10.89 -1.63 -16.35
CA ASN A 20 9.67 -2.36 -16.06
C ASN A 20 10.02 -3.82 -15.73
N CYS A 21 9.79 -4.25 -14.51
CA CYS A 21 10.11 -5.61 -14.07
C CYS A 21 9.29 -6.69 -14.80
N LEU A 22 8.15 -6.35 -15.41
CA LEU A 22 7.35 -7.28 -16.21
C LEU A 22 8.01 -7.69 -17.54
N TYR A 23 9.13 -7.09 -17.93
CA TYR A 23 9.94 -7.59 -19.05
C TYR A 23 10.78 -8.83 -18.68
N GLY A 24 10.94 -9.12 -17.39
CA GLY A 24 11.55 -10.36 -16.93
C GLY A 24 10.58 -11.54 -17.05
N ALA A 25 10.98 -12.64 -17.72
CA ALA A 25 10.11 -13.79 -17.98
C ALA A 25 9.46 -14.35 -16.69
N LYS A 26 10.24 -14.50 -15.61
CA LYS A 26 9.72 -15.02 -14.32
C LYS A 26 8.73 -14.06 -13.65
N SER A 27 9.01 -12.75 -13.69
CA SER A 27 8.11 -11.74 -13.12
C SER A 27 6.80 -11.65 -13.89
N GLN A 28 6.86 -11.76 -15.21
CA GLN A 28 5.69 -11.80 -16.07
C GLN A 28 4.85 -13.06 -15.80
N GLU A 29 5.48 -14.24 -15.75
CA GLU A 29 4.79 -15.51 -15.44
C GLU A 29 4.06 -15.44 -14.09
N LEU A 30 4.72 -14.94 -13.04
CA LEU A 30 4.11 -14.78 -11.72
C LEU A 30 2.96 -13.76 -11.75
N PHE A 31 3.12 -12.66 -12.49
CA PHE A 31 2.08 -11.65 -12.62
C PHE A 31 0.86 -12.18 -13.38
N ASP A 32 1.07 -12.95 -14.44
CA ASP A 32 0.02 -13.61 -15.21
C ASP A 32 -0.73 -14.66 -14.36
N TYR A 33 -0.02 -15.40 -13.51
CA TYR A 33 -0.64 -16.28 -12.52
C TYR A 33 -1.56 -15.53 -11.56
N PHE A 34 -1.18 -14.33 -11.09
CA PHE A 34 -2.06 -13.51 -10.25
C PHE A 34 -3.28 -13.00 -11.01
N LYS A 35 -3.12 -12.61 -12.28
CA LYS A 35 -4.25 -12.21 -13.14
C LYS A 35 -5.24 -13.36 -13.33
N GLU A 36 -4.76 -14.56 -13.61
CA GLU A 36 -5.57 -15.76 -13.76
C GLU A 36 -6.30 -16.08 -12.45
N THR A 37 -5.57 -16.08 -11.33
CA THR A 37 -6.17 -16.28 -9.99
C THR A 37 -7.24 -15.22 -9.70
N ALA A 38 -6.99 -13.95 -10.00
CA ALA A 38 -7.96 -12.87 -9.82
C ALA A 38 -9.21 -13.05 -10.69
N SER A 39 -9.09 -13.65 -11.86
CA SER A 39 -10.23 -13.95 -12.75
C SER A 39 -11.15 -15.04 -12.18
N THR A 40 -10.59 -15.98 -11.43
CA THR A 40 -11.31 -17.10 -10.79
C THR A 40 -11.89 -16.72 -9.43
N LEU A 41 -11.21 -15.84 -8.68
CA LEU A 41 -11.69 -15.32 -7.40
C LEU A 41 -12.80 -14.29 -7.65
N SER A 42 -14.04 -14.70 -7.47
CA SER A 42 -15.23 -13.97 -7.91
C SER A 42 -15.70 -12.89 -6.92
N LEU A 43 -14.87 -11.90 -6.61
CA LEU A 43 -15.33 -10.64 -6.03
C LEU A 43 -15.94 -9.80 -7.15
N LYS A 44 -17.25 -9.97 -7.37
CA LYS A 44 -17.99 -9.26 -8.41
C LYS A 44 -18.79 -8.10 -7.82
N THR A 45 -18.91 -7.02 -8.58
CA THR A 45 -19.91 -5.98 -8.31
C THR A 45 -21.32 -6.51 -8.59
N ASP A 46 -22.35 -5.80 -8.15
CA ASP A 46 -23.74 -6.10 -8.47
C ASP A 46 -23.99 -6.19 -10.00
N GLY A 47 -23.19 -5.49 -10.80
CA GLY A 47 -23.20 -5.55 -12.26
C GLY A 47 -22.36 -6.69 -12.87
N GLY A 48 -21.87 -7.64 -12.06
CA GLY A 48 -21.13 -8.82 -12.52
C GLY A 48 -19.67 -8.59 -12.90
N ILE A 49 -19.13 -7.38 -12.68
CA ILE A 49 -17.73 -7.04 -13.01
C ILE A 49 -16.81 -7.60 -11.92
N ASN A 50 -15.82 -8.40 -12.34
CA ASN A 50 -14.76 -8.87 -11.44
C ASN A 50 -13.82 -7.72 -11.08
N ILE A 51 -13.85 -7.31 -9.79
CA ILE A 51 -13.10 -6.14 -9.31
C ILE A 51 -11.59 -6.40 -9.37
N LEU A 52 -11.13 -7.57 -8.92
CA LEU A 52 -9.70 -7.89 -8.87
C LEU A 52 -9.10 -8.00 -10.28
N GLN A 53 -9.77 -8.73 -11.16
CA GLN A 53 -9.33 -8.86 -12.55
C GLN A 53 -9.16 -7.49 -13.21
N ARG A 54 -10.16 -6.61 -13.06
CA ARG A 54 -10.11 -5.25 -13.61
C ARG A 54 -8.91 -4.47 -13.07
N GLN A 55 -8.59 -4.59 -11.78
CA GLN A 55 -7.44 -3.91 -11.18
C GLN A 55 -6.11 -4.41 -11.77
N TYR A 56 -5.95 -5.72 -11.92
CA TYR A 56 -4.76 -6.30 -12.54
C TYR A 56 -4.63 -5.90 -14.01
N ASP A 57 -5.73 -5.83 -14.76
CA ASP A 57 -5.73 -5.42 -16.18
C ASP A 57 -5.33 -3.96 -16.39
N MET A 58 -5.47 -3.12 -15.37
CA MET A 58 -5.02 -1.72 -15.39
C MET A 58 -3.50 -1.57 -15.19
N ILE A 59 -2.82 -2.60 -14.68
CA ILE A 59 -1.37 -2.58 -14.45
C ILE A 59 -0.66 -2.97 -15.75
N SER A 60 -0.13 -1.99 -16.47
CA SER A 60 0.60 -2.20 -17.72
C SER A 60 2.12 -2.19 -17.54
N ALA A 61 2.61 -1.64 -16.43
CA ALA A 61 4.03 -1.56 -16.10
C ALA A 61 4.23 -1.56 -14.58
N VAL A 62 5.32 -2.15 -14.14
CA VAL A 62 5.74 -2.20 -12.72
C VAL A 62 7.20 -1.75 -12.65
N SER A 63 7.42 -0.54 -12.15
CA SER A 63 8.77 0.02 -11.98
C SER A 63 9.59 -0.78 -10.98
N ASP A 64 10.87 -1.04 -11.29
CA ASP A 64 11.80 -1.82 -10.46
C ASP A 64 11.98 -1.29 -9.03
N VAL A 65 11.68 0.00 -8.80
CA VAL A 65 11.78 0.62 -7.48
C VAL A 65 10.59 0.33 -6.57
N THR A 66 9.49 -0.20 -7.12
CA THR A 66 8.25 -0.46 -6.36
C THR A 66 8.34 -1.71 -5.49
N VAL A 67 7.53 -1.77 -4.44
CA VAL A 67 7.40 -2.98 -3.59
C VAL A 67 6.86 -4.16 -4.40
N LEU A 68 5.93 -3.92 -5.34
CA LEU A 68 5.40 -4.97 -6.20
C LEU A 68 6.50 -5.60 -7.06
N ALA A 69 7.43 -4.79 -7.61
CA ALA A 69 8.57 -5.32 -8.36
C ALA A 69 9.45 -6.25 -7.50
N LYS A 70 9.72 -5.85 -6.22
CA LYS A 70 10.50 -6.67 -5.28
C LYS A 70 9.81 -8.00 -4.94
N TYR A 71 8.48 -8.01 -4.97
CA TYR A 71 7.69 -9.21 -4.76
C TYR A 71 7.71 -10.13 -5.99
N LEU A 72 7.61 -9.56 -7.20
CA LEU A 72 7.64 -10.30 -8.46
C LEU A 72 9.05 -10.80 -8.82
N ASP A 73 10.07 -10.05 -8.43
CA ASP A 73 11.48 -10.40 -8.63
C ASP A 73 12.28 -10.23 -7.34
N PRO A 74 12.43 -11.32 -6.56
CA PRO A 74 13.20 -11.30 -5.31
C PRO A 74 14.69 -10.98 -5.47
N SER A 75 15.22 -10.97 -6.69
CA SER A 75 16.62 -10.57 -6.94
C SER A 75 16.82 -9.05 -6.85
N LEU A 76 15.73 -8.27 -6.96
CA LEU A 76 15.78 -6.84 -6.82
C LEU A 76 16.02 -6.44 -5.35
N PRO A 77 17.00 -5.56 -5.07
CA PRO A 77 17.31 -5.18 -3.69
C PRO A 77 16.17 -4.40 -3.04
N VAL A 78 15.89 -4.70 -1.78
CA VAL A 78 14.98 -3.90 -0.95
C VAL A 78 15.73 -2.65 -0.50
N ASN A 79 15.14 -1.47 -0.70
CA ASN A 79 15.75 -0.23 -0.30
C ASN A 79 15.77 -0.11 1.23
N ILE A 80 16.95 0.20 1.77
CA ILE A 80 17.15 0.48 3.18
C ILE A 80 17.54 1.96 3.31
N ASN A 81 16.81 2.70 4.15
CA ASN A 81 17.10 4.09 4.46
C ASN A 81 18.14 4.13 5.58
N GLU A 82 19.34 4.60 5.29
CA GLU A 82 20.38 4.78 6.30
C GLU A 82 20.04 5.87 7.32
N LYS A 83 19.24 6.86 6.90
CA LYS A 83 18.77 7.95 7.76
C LYS A 83 17.30 7.76 8.08
N THR A 84 17.00 7.22 9.25
CA THR A 84 15.64 7.24 9.78
C THR A 84 15.29 8.64 10.28
N PRO A 85 14.07 9.14 9.99
CA PRO A 85 13.63 10.41 10.55
C PRO A 85 13.55 10.33 12.07
N SER A 86 13.60 11.46 12.76
CA SER A 86 13.30 11.52 14.20
C SER A 86 11.88 10.99 14.43
N LEU A 87 11.75 9.91 15.20
CA LEU A 87 10.49 9.22 15.47
C LEU A 87 9.86 9.69 16.78
N ILE A 88 8.53 9.75 16.80
CA ILE A 88 7.69 10.02 17.98
C ILE A 88 6.88 8.78 18.34
N TYR A 89 6.48 8.66 19.60
CA TYR A 89 5.75 7.49 20.10
C TYR A 89 4.58 7.89 20.99
N PRO A 90 3.57 8.61 20.42
CA PRO A 90 2.48 9.19 21.18
C PRO A 90 1.57 8.16 21.86
N PHE A 91 1.56 6.93 21.36
CA PHE A 91 0.68 5.87 21.87
C PHE A 91 1.35 4.92 22.86
N GLY A 92 2.55 5.28 23.35
CA GLY A 92 3.35 4.41 24.19
C GLY A 92 3.97 3.24 23.40
N LEU A 93 4.92 2.55 24.02
CA LEU A 93 5.63 1.43 23.39
C LEU A 93 6.41 0.63 24.42
N ASN A 94 6.77 -0.59 24.07
CA ASN A 94 7.87 -1.32 24.67
C ASN A 94 9.07 -1.36 23.70
N GLN A 95 10.20 -1.93 24.13
CA GLN A 95 11.42 -1.95 23.34
C GLN A 95 11.27 -2.70 22.01
N SER A 96 10.53 -3.80 21.97
CA SER A 96 10.27 -4.56 20.76
C SER A 96 9.40 -3.78 19.77
N GLN A 97 8.38 -3.08 20.27
CA GLN A 97 7.53 -2.21 19.47
C GLN A 97 8.31 -1.02 18.92
N LYS A 98 9.22 -0.42 19.72
CA LYS A 98 10.11 0.64 19.28
C LYS A 98 10.92 0.18 18.06
N LYS A 99 11.59 -0.96 18.18
CA LYS A 99 12.38 -1.52 17.09
C LYS A 99 11.53 -1.82 15.85
N ALA A 100 10.29 -2.29 16.02
CA ALA A 100 9.37 -2.53 14.92
C ALA A 100 9.00 -1.24 14.18
N VAL A 101 8.75 -0.13 14.90
CA VAL A 101 8.50 1.18 14.29
C VAL A 101 9.76 1.69 13.58
N GLU A 102 10.94 1.59 14.20
CA GLU A 102 12.21 1.97 13.57
C GLU A 102 12.43 1.23 12.25
N ASN A 103 12.22 -0.10 12.25
CA ASN A 103 12.35 -0.92 11.06
C ASN A 103 11.36 -0.52 9.95
N ALA A 104 10.14 -0.13 10.30
CA ALA A 104 9.13 0.32 9.34
C ALA A 104 9.54 1.61 8.60
N PHE A 105 10.43 2.43 9.18
CA PHE A 105 10.93 3.65 8.56
C PHE A 105 12.34 3.51 7.97
N SER A 106 13.08 2.49 8.36
CA SER A 106 14.42 2.21 7.81
C SER A 106 14.38 1.31 6.58
N SER A 107 13.29 0.60 6.31
CA SER A 107 13.18 -0.33 5.19
C SER A 107 11.94 -0.07 4.36
N GLN A 108 12.04 -0.31 3.06
CA GLN A 108 10.89 -0.26 2.12
C GLN A 108 9.83 -1.31 2.46
N ILE A 109 10.24 -2.44 3.02
CA ILE A 109 9.35 -3.53 3.45
C ILE A 109 9.72 -3.92 4.88
N SER A 110 8.73 -3.99 5.76
CA SER A 110 8.92 -4.44 7.13
C SER A 110 7.82 -5.42 7.52
N ILE A 111 8.21 -6.55 8.11
CA ILE A 111 7.28 -7.59 8.58
C ILE A 111 7.27 -7.56 10.10
N ILE A 112 6.08 -7.35 10.68
CA ILE A 112 5.88 -7.29 12.13
C ILE A 112 5.01 -8.46 12.54
N GLN A 113 5.62 -9.43 13.21
CA GLN A 113 4.95 -10.61 13.75
C GLN A 113 4.79 -10.50 15.25
N GLY A 114 3.73 -11.09 15.78
CA GLY A 114 3.48 -11.19 17.21
C GLY A 114 2.17 -11.90 17.50
N PRO A 115 2.09 -12.69 18.59
CA PRO A 115 0.84 -13.31 19.02
C PRO A 115 -0.21 -12.25 19.42
N PRO A 116 -1.47 -12.63 19.62
CA PRO A 116 -2.49 -11.75 20.20
C PRO A 116 -2.01 -11.14 21.53
N GLY A 117 -2.35 -9.87 21.76
CA GLY A 117 -1.98 -9.18 23.02
C GLY A 117 -0.59 -8.53 23.05
N THR A 118 0.26 -8.73 22.07
CA THR A 118 1.62 -8.12 22.01
C THR A 118 1.66 -6.63 21.67
N GLY A 119 0.49 -6.00 21.45
CA GLY A 119 0.41 -4.58 21.17
C GLY A 119 0.66 -4.22 19.69
N LYS A 120 0.43 -5.13 18.75
CA LYS A 120 0.56 -4.86 17.31
C LYS A 120 -0.20 -3.62 16.86
N THR A 121 -1.45 -3.43 17.34
CA THR A 121 -2.23 -2.23 17.02
C THR A 121 -1.56 -0.95 17.51
N GLN A 122 -0.96 -0.98 18.71
CA GLN A 122 -0.21 0.16 19.27
C GLN A 122 1.03 0.48 18.41
N THR A 123 1.71 -0.53 17.91
CA THR A 123 2.82 -0.38 16.95
C THR A 123 2.32 0.28 15.67
N ILE A 124 1.19 -0.18 15.10
CA ILE A 124 0.57 0.39 13.91
C ILE A 124 0.22 1.87 14.12
N LEU A 125 -0.36 2.23 15.25
CA LEU A 125 -0.69 3.62 15.59
C LEU A 125 0.56 4.51 15.63
N ASN A 126 1.66 4.05 16.20
CA ASN A 126 2.93 4.78 16.19
C ASN A 126 3.52 4.92 14.76
N ILE A 127 3.36 3.90 13.91
CA ILE A 127 3.75 3.98 12.50
C ILE A 127 2.91 5.04 11.78
N ILE A 128 1.58 5.03 11.96
CA ILE A 128 0.66 6.01 11.37
C ILE A 128 1.06 7.43 11.82
N ALA A 129 1.27 7.67 13.12
CA ALA A 129 1.64 8.98 13.64
C ALA A 129 2.94 9.52 13.00
N ASN A 130 3.93 8.66 12.85
CA ASN A 130 5.20 9.06 12.22
C ASN A 130 5.07 9.28 10.72
N ALA A 131 4.28 8.47 10.01
CA ALA A 131 4.03 8.66 8.59
C ALA A 131 3.31 9.99 8.32
N VAL A 132 2.24 10.28 9.07
CA VAL A 132 1.50 11.55 8.96
C VAL A 132 2.38 12.74 9.32
N ARG A 133 3.16 12.66 10.41
CA ARG A 133 4.12 13.72 10.80
C ARG A 133 5.14 14.02 9.69
N ASN A 134 5.52 13.01 8.92
CA ASN A 134 6.43 13.16 7.78
C ASN A 134 5.70 13.49 6.46
N GLY A 135 4.44 13.95 6.52
CA GLY A 135 3.66 14.35 5.35
C GLY A 135 3.28 13.20 4.41
N LYS A 136 3.31 11.97 4.90
CA LYS A 136 2.96 10.79 4.10
C LYS A 136 1.50 10.40 4.29
N THR A 137 0.88 9.92 3.23
CA THR A 137 -0.42 9.25 3.29
C THR A 137 -0.25 7.80 3.71
N VAL A 138 -1.24 7.27 4.46
CA VAL A 138 -1.21 5.90 4.98
C VAL A 138 -2.49 5.18 4.58
N ALA A 139 -2.36 3.95 4.08
CA ALA A 139 -3.48 3.05 3.90
C ALA A 139 -3.34 1.85 4.84
N VAL A 140 -4.36 1.62 5.66
CA VAL A 140 -4.47 0.42 6.50
C VAL A 140 -5.46 -0.52 5.82
N VAL A 141 -4.98 -1.68 5.40
CA VAL A 141 -5.78 -2.67 4.67
C VAL A 141 -5.81 -4.00 5.42
N SER A 142 -6.95 -4.66 5.39
CA SER A 142 -7.14 -6.00 5.97
C SER A 142 -8.24 -6.73 5.20
N ASN A 143 -8.17 -8.05 5.18
CA ASN A 143 -9.28 -8.90 4.74
C ASN A 143 -10.41 -8.98 5.77
N ASN A 144 -10.24 -8.42 6.96
CA ASN A 144 -11.22 -8.37 8.03
C ASN A 144 -11.52 -6.91 8.41
N ASN A 145 -12.76 -6.48 8.20
CA ASN A 145 -13.22 -5.13 8.51
C ASN A 145 -13.03 -4.77 10.00
N SER A 146 -13.19 -5.74 10.92
CA SER A 146 -13.01 -5.48 12.35
C SER A 146 -11.57 -5.10 12.71
N ALA A 147 -10.57 -5.57 11.95
CA ALA A 147 -9.18 -5.20 12.20
C ALA A 147 -8.90 -3.73 11.82
N THR A 148 -9.41 -3.26 10.69
CA THR A 148 -9.29 -1.85 10.27
C THR A 148 -10.13 -0.94 11.16
N GLN A 149 -11.32 -1.37 11.54
CA GLN A 149 -12.19 -0.64 12.47
C GLN A 149 -11.52 -0.46 13.84
N ASN A 150 -10.88 -1.50 14.39
CA ASN A 150 -10.14 -1.39 15.66
C ASN A 150 -9.05 -0.31 15.64
N VAL A 151 -8.38 -0.13 14.49
CA VAL A 151 -7.40 0.96 14.33
C VAL A 151 -8.10 2.32 14.32
N ALA A 152 -9.22 2.46 13.59
CA ALA A 152 -9.99 3.70 13.52
C ALA A 152 -10.55 4.10 14.90
N GLU A 153 -11.18 3.18 15.63
CA GLU A 153 -11.72 3.39 16.99
C GLU A 153 -10.64 3.83 17.98
N LYS A 154 -9.43 3.27 17.86
CA LYS A 154 -8.32 3.70 18.72
C LYS A 154 -7.86 5.11 18.38
N LEU A 155 -7.77 5.48 17.10
CA LEU A 155 -7.44 6.85 16.68
C LEU A 155 -8.52 7.84 17.16
N GLU A 156 -9.79 7.48 17.09
CA GLU A 156 -10.89 8.26 17.63
C GLU A 156 -10.77 8.46 19.14
N LYS A 157 -10.48 7.39 19.90
CA LYS A 157 -10.25 7.46 21.35
C LYS A 157 -9.14 8.45 21.73
N TYR A 158 -8.13 8.61 20.87
CA TYR A 158 -7.05 9.58 21.07
C TYR A 158 -7.36 10.97 20.47
N GLY A 159 -8.58 11.20 19.99
CA GLY A 159 -9.02 12.49 19.45
C GLY A 159 -8.42 12.87 18.09
N VAL A 160 -7.92 11.89 17.34
CA VAL A 160 -7.29 12.11 16.03
C VAL A 160 -8.06 11.48 14.86
N SER A 161 -9.37 11.26 15.04
CA SER A 161 -10.26 10.72 14.00
C SER A 161 -10.30 11.56 12.73
N PHE A 162 -10.08 12.88 12.83
CA PHE A 162 -10.02 13.80 11.69
C PHE A 162 -8.91 13.48 10.69
N LEU A 163 -7.94 12.66 11.07
CA LEU A 163 -6.87 12.16 10.18
C LEU A 163 -7.28 10.92 9.38
N THR A 164 -8.47 10.37 9.63
CA THR A 164 -8.88 9.07 9.10
C THR A 164 -10.06 9.18 8.13
N ALA A 165 -10.01 8.38 7.06
CA ALA A 165 -11.15 8.11 6.20
C ALA A 165 -11.42 6.61 6.20
N PHE A 166 -12.57 6.17 6.72
CA PHE A 166 -12.94 4.76 6.73
C PHE A 166 -13.73 4.44 5.46
N LEU A 167 -13.04 3.88 4.45
CA LEU A 167 -13.56 3.73 3.08
C LEU A 167 -13.88 2.28 2.69
N GLY A 168 -13.89 1.35 3.64
CA GLY A 168 -13.96 -0.09 3.40
C GLY A 168 -15.26 -0.62 2.76
N SER A 169 -16.33 0.19 2.72
CA SER A 169 -17.59 -0.16 2.05
C SER A 169 -18.20 1.08 1.40
N LEU A 170 -19.18 0.88 0.49
CA LEU A 170 -19.90 1.98 -0.13
C LEU A 170 -20.61 2.85 0.93
N ALA A 171 -21.27 2.22 1.88
CA ALA A 171 -21.94 2.90 2.99
C ALA A 171 -21.00 3.75 3.84
N ASN A 172 -19.81 3.22 4.16
CA ASN A 172 -18.79 3.97 4.92
C ASN A 172 -18.28 5.17 4.12
N LYS A 173 -18.10 5.02 2.81
CA LYS A 173 -17.68 6.12 1.92
C LYS A 173 -18.73 7.22 1.86
N GLU A 174 -20.01 6.88 1.74
CA GLU A 174 -21.10 7.84 1.73
C GLU A 174 -21.20 8.57 3.08
N GLN A 175 -21.11 7.83 4.19
CA GLN A 175 -21.10 8.42 5.54
C GLN A 175 -19.91 9.37 5.73
N PHE A 176 -18.73 8.99 5.27
CA PHE A 176 -17.54 9.86 5.32
C PHE A 176 -17.74 11.15 4.52
N LEU A 177 -18.30 11.06 3.30
CA LEU A 177 -18.56 12.25 2.47
C LEU A 177 -19.61 13.17 3.09
N GLN A 178 -20.68 12.62 3.71
CA GLN A 178 -21.70 13.39 4.41
C GLN A 178 -21.16 14.11 5.66
N ALA A 179 -20.18 13.52 6.34
CA ALA A 179 -19.55 14.12 7.52
C ALA A 179 -18.55 15.25 7.19
N GLN A 180 -18.21 15.46 5.90
CA GLN A 180 -17.33 16.54 5.44
C GLN A 180 -18.09 17.80 5.04
N THR A 181 -19.42 17.74 4.94
CA THR A 181 -20.31 18.87 4.64
C THR A 181 -20.88 19.46 5.90
#